data_9b774fd46cab617d6361d777c0c22ab1
#
_entry.id   9b774fd46cab617d6361d777c0c22ab1
#
_cell.length_a   1.000
_cell.length_b   1.000
_cell.length_c   1.000
_cell.angle_alpha   90.00
_cell.angle_beta   90.00
_cell.angle_gamma   90.00
#
_symmetry.space_group_name_H-M   'P 1'
#
loop_
_entity.id
_entity.type
_entity.pdbx_description
1 polymer ?
#
loop_
_entity_poly.entity_id
_entity_poly.type
_entity_poly.pdbx_seq_one_letter_code
_entity_poly.pdbx_strand_id
1 'polypeptide(L)'
;LYNFFACLLRSAGNSAAPLWFLGGAALLNVGLDLLFVLVLRWGVSGAAAATVIAQYAAGLGLTIYALLRCRHMLPRRADFRFDRHILRELMDLSLLTCAQQSAMNFGILLIQRLVDSFGPVVMAAFAAAVKIDAFAYMPVQDFGNAFSTFIAQNYGAGKKERIRIIFS
;
A
#
# COMPACT_ATOMS: atom_id res chain seq x y z
N LEU A 1 7.42 -2.72 7.38
CA LEU A 1 7.97 -1.51 7.99
C LEU A 1 7.55 -0.27 7.21
N TYR A 2 7.83 -0.20 5.90
CA TYR A 2 7.42 0.90 5.03
C TYR A 2 5.92 1.22 5.13
N ASN A 3 5.05 0.22 4.94
CA ASN A 3 3.59 0.41 4.97
C ASN A 3 3.08 0.96 6.29
N PHE A 4 3.65 0.53 7.41
CA PHE A 4 3.29 1.05 8.73
C PHE A 4 3.55 2.55 8.85
N PHE A 5 4.77 2.99 8.55
CA PHE A 5 5.12 4.41 8.62
C PHE A 5 4.44 5.25 7.52
N ALA A 6 4.21 4.66 6.35
CA ALA A 6 3.46 5.33 5.28
C ALA A 6 2.00 5.58 5.68
N CYS A 7 1.32 4.61 6.28
CA CYS A 7 -0.03 4.78 6.80
C CYS A 7 -0.07 5.80 7.95
N LEU A 8 0.89 5.74 8.87
CA LEU A 8 1.01 6.69 9.97
C LEU A 8 1.18 8.13 9.47
N LEU A 9 2.06 8.37 8.50
CA LEU A 9 2.30 9.68 7.93
C LEU A 9 1.09 10.18 7.11
N ARG A 10 0.43 9.29 6.37
CA ARG A 10 -0.80 9.63 5.63
C ARG A 10 -1.94 10.01 6.57
N SER A 11 -2.13 9.28 7.65
CA SER A 11 -3.16 9.60 8.65
C SER A 11 -2.90 10.95 9.32
N ALA A 12 -1.63 11.33 9.45
CA ALA A 12 -1.19 12.63 9.95
C ALA A 12 -1.30 13.78 8.92
N GLY A 13 -1.75 13.49 7.69
CA GLY A 13 -1.89 14.47 6.62
C GLY A 13 -0.65 14.69 5.77
N ASN A 14 0.45 13.97 6.04
CA ASN A 14 1.67 14.06 5.25
C ASN A 14 1.79 12.89 4.28
N SER A 15 1.15 12.99 3.12
CA SER A 15 1.23 11.99 2.06
C SER A 15 2.42 12.20 1.10
N ALA A 16 3.04 13.38 1.11
CA ALA A 16 4.14 13.69 0.22
C ALA A 16 5.42 12.91 0.57
N ALA A 17 5.75 12.78 1.86
CA ALA A 17 6.96 12.07 2.27
C ALA A 17 6.96 10.59 1.83
N PRO A 18 5.92 9.76 2.10
CA PRO A 18 5.88 8.40 1.58
C PRO A 18 6.00 8.30 0.07
N LEU A 19 5.43 9.27 -0.67
CA LEU A 19 5.49 9.30 -2.13
C LEU A 19 6.92 9.51 -2.63
N TRP A 20 7.67 10.46 -2.04
CA TRP A 20 9.07 10.70 -2.41
C TRP A 20 9.97 9.49 -2.15
N PHE A 21 9.80 8.83 -0.99
CA PHE A 21 10.56 7.61 -0.68
C PHE A 21 10.18 6.44 -1.59
N LEU A 22 8.92 6.32 -1.98
CA LEU A 22 8.48 5.30 -2.93
C LEU A 22 9.05 5.56 -4.33
N GLY A 23 8.99 6.81 -4.81
CA GLY A 23 9.57 7.21 -6.10
C GLY A 23 11.08 6.98 -6.13
N GLY A 24 11.80 7.39 -5.08
CA GLY A 24 13.23 7.14 -4.96
C GLY A 24 13.58 5.63 -4.94
N ALA A 25 12.79 4.83 -4.24
CA ALA A 25 12.97 3.38 -4.23
C ALA A 25 12.66 2.73 -5.58
N ALA A 26 11.70 3.23 -6.33
CA ALA A 26 11.41 2.75 -7.68
C ALA A 26 12.57 3.05 -8.64
N LEU A 27 13.13 4.24 -8.59
CA LEU A 27 14.32 4.60 -9.38
C LEU A 27 15.54 3.75 -8.98
N LEU A 28 15.75 3.56 -7.68
CA LEU A 28 16.80 2.69 -7.16
C LEU A 28 16.62 1.23 -7.62
N ASN A 29 15.40 0.73 -7.58
CA ASN A 29 15.07 -0.61 -8.04
C ASN A 29 15.42 -0.79 -9.52
N VAL A 30 14.97 0.13 -10.40
CA VAL A 30 15.29 0.09 -11.82
C VAL A 30 16.82 0.13 -12.05
N GLY A 31 17.54 1.01 -11.34
CA GLY A 31 18.99 1.09 -11.45
C GLY A 31 19.70 -0.21 -11.02
N LEU A 32 19.26 -0.79 -9.92
CA LEU A 32 19.82 -2.07 -9.43
C LEU A 32 19.43 -3.24 -10.33
N ASP A 33 18.22 -3.26 -10.88
CA ASP A 33 17.81 -4.28 -11.85
C ASP A 33 18.69 -4.27 -13.09
N LEU A 34 18.95 -3.10 -13.67
CA LEU A 34 19.86 -2.96 -14.80
C LEU A 34 21.28 -3.42 -14.44
N LEU A 35 21.77 -3.04 -13.26
CA LEU A 35 23.10 -3.45 -12.79
C LEU A 35 23.19 -4.97 -12.58
N PHE A 36 22.25 -5.58 -11.86
CA PHE A 36 22.33 -6.98 -11.47
C PHE A 36 21.97 -7.92 -12.62
N VAL A 37 21.03 -7.54 -13.48
CA VAL A 37 20.62 -8.38 -14.61
C VAL A 37 21.53 -8.22 -15.80
N LEU A 38 21.89 -6.98 -16.19
CA LEU A 38 22.68 -6.73 -17.41
C LEU A 38 24.18 -6.81 -17.16
N VAL A 39 24.69 -6.23 -16.07
CA VAL A 39 26.13 -6.16 -15.81
C VAL A 39 26.61 -7.43 -15.10
N LEU A 40 25.99 -7.79 -13.98
CA LEU A 40 26.37 -8.94 -13.18
C LEU A 40 25.80 -10.27 -13.70
N ARG A 41 24.83 -10.21 -14.63
CA ARG A 41 24.18 -11.36 -15.26
C ARG A 41 23.61 -12.39 -14.26
N TRP A 42 23.10 -11.88 -13.12
CA TRP A 42 22.50 -12.75 -12.09
C TRP A 42 21.08 -13.22 -12.46
N GLY A 43 20.52 -12.77 -13.58
CA GLY A 43 19.19 -13.17 -14.05
C GLY A 43 18.09 -12.85 -13.04
N VAL A 44 17.20 -13.81 -12.81
CA VAL A 44 16.03 -13.65 -11.91
C VAL A 44 16.44 -13.36 -10.46
N SER A 45 17.53 -13.98 -10.00
CA SER A 45 18.05 -13.75 -8.64
C SER A 45 18.52 -12.31 -8.45
N GLY A 46 19.08 -11.69 -9.49
CA GLY A 46 19.48 -10.28 -9.47
C GLY A 46 18.29 -9.35 -9.34
N ALA A 47 17.23 -9.60 -10.11
CA ALA A 47 15.99 -8.80 -10.01
C ALA A 47 15.32 -8.93 -8.63
N ALA A 48 15.29 -10.14 -8.07
CA ALA A 48 14.80 -10.35 -6.71
C ALA A 48 15.61 -9.58 -5.66
N ALA A 49 16.94 -9.62 -5.76
CA ALA A 49 17.83 -8.91 -4.85
C ALA A 49 17.66 -7.38 -4.98
N ALA A 50 17.56 -6.85 -6.19
CA ALA A 50 17.33 -5.43 -6.44
C ALA A 50 16.02 -4.94 -5.79
N THR A 51 14.93 -5.71 -5.94
CA THR A 51 13.64 -5.41 -5.34
C THR A 51 13.72 -5.38 -3.81
N VAL A 52 14.38 -6.37 -3.21
CA VAL A 52 14.56 -6.45 -1.76
C VAL A 52 15.34 -5.24 -1.24
N ILE A 53 16.48 -4.91 -1.87
CA ILE A 53 17.33 -3.77 -1.49
C ILE A 53 16.54 -2.45 -1.59
N ALA A 54 15.81 -2.24 -2.70
CA ALA A 54 15.03 -1.03 -2.90
C ALA A 54 13.90 -0.88 -1.84
N GLN A 55 13.23 -1.98 -1.49
CA GLN A 55 12.20 -1.97 -0.45
C GLN A 55 12.77 -1.71 0.95
N TYR A 56 13.93 -2.29 1.27
CA TYR A 56 14.61 -1.99 2.54
C TYR A 56 15.07 -0.55 2.59
N ALA A 57 15.63 -0.01 1.51
CA ALA A 57 16.04 1.38 1.43
C ALA A 57 14.85 2.34 1.65
N ALA A 58 13.70 2.07 1.00
CA ALA A 58 12.48 2.84 1.23
C ALA A 58 11.97 2.73 2.67
N GLY A 59 11.93 1.52 3.21
CA GLY A 59 11.45 1.28 4.57
C GLY A 59 12.32 1.93 5.64
N LEU A 60 13.62 1.79 5.53
CA LEU A 60 14.57 2.41 6.46
C LEU A 60 14.59 3.92 6.30
N GLY A 61 14.63 4.43 5.06
CA GLY A 61 14.63 5.86 4.79
C GLY A 61 13.37 6.54 5.35
N LEU A 62 12.19 5.97 5.10
CA LEU A 62 10.94 6.50 5.64
C LEU A 62 10.89 6.41 7.17
N THR A 63 11.42 5.34 7.75
CA THR A 63 11.52 5.19 9.21
C THR A 63 12.40 6.26 9.82
N ILE A 64 13.60 6.49 9.27
CA ILE A 64 14.51 7.52 9.73
C ILE A 64 13.87 8.91 9.60
N TYR A 65 13.22 9.18 8.47
CA TYR A 65 12.49 10.42 8.27
C TYR A 65 11.40 10.64 9.32
N ALA A 66 10.58 9.60 9.58
CA ALA A 66 9.53 9.66 10.59
C ALA A 66 10.08 9.90 12.00
N LEU A 67 11.19 9.25 12.36
CA LEU A 67 11.86 9.41 13.65
C LEU A 67 12.47 10.81 13.84
N LEU A 68 13.01 11.41 12.78
CA LEU A 68 13.66 12.71 12.84
C LEU A 68 12.68 13.87 12.73
N ARG A 69 11.73 13.80 11.79
CA ARG A 69 10.86 14.92 11.45
C ARG A 69 9.50 14.88 12.16
N CYS A 70 9.00 13.67 12.44
CA CYS A 70 7.68 13.45 13.03
C CYS A 70 7.77 12.87 14.44
N ARG A 71 8.80 13.23 15.19
CA ARG A 71 9.06 12.72 16.55
C ARG A 71 7.91 12.97 17.53
N HIS A 72 7.10 14.00 17.29
CA HIS A 72 5.92 14.32 18.09
C HIS A 72 4.75 13.34 17.88
N MET A 73 4.76 12.58 16.78
CA MET A 73 3.75 11.55 16.48
C MET A 73 4.14 10.16 16.97
N LEU A 74 5.40 10.00 17.37
CA LEU A 74 5.86 8.73 17.90
C LEU A 74 5.34 8.52 19.31
N PRO A 75 4.81 7.33 19.62
CA PRO A 75 4.31 7.03 20.95
C PRO A 75 5.45 7.16 21.96
N ARG A 76 5.21 7.92 23.00
CA ARG A 76 6.12 8.00 24.15
C ARG A 76 5.95 6.73 24.99
N ARG A 77 6.94 6.37 25.78
CA ARG A 77 6.85 5.21 26.69
C ARG A 77 5.61 5.26 27.60
N ALA A 78 5.13 6.46 27.92
CA ALA A 78 3.92 6.68 28.71
C ALA A 78 2.62 6.33 27.96
N ASP A 79 2.66 6.33 26.62
CA ASP A 79 1.51 6.08 25.76
C ASP A 79 1.30 4.58 25.49
N PHE A 80 2.25 3.73 25.89
CA PHE A 80 2.14 2.28 25.83
C PHE A 80 1.18 1.75 26.92
N ARG A 81 -0.08 2.20 26.85
CA ARG A 81 -1.16 1.65 27.66
C ARG A 81 -1.98 0.74 26.78
N PHE A 82 -2.17 -0.49 27.27
CA PHE A 82 -3.03 -1.46 26.60
C PHE A 82 -4.49 -1.09 26.88
N ASP A 83 -5.16 -0.47 25.90
CA ASP A 83 -6.58 -0.19 25.98
C ASP A 83 -7.36 -1.28 25.23
N ARG A 84 -8.11 -2.08 25.99
CA ARG A 84 -8.94 -3.17 25.45
C ARG A 84 -10.03 -2.67 24.50
N HIS A 85 -10.54 -1.47 24.72
CA HIS A 85 -11.60 -0.91 23.88
C HIS A 85 -11.06 -0.58 22.49
N ILE A 86 -9.94 0.13 22.43
CA ILE A 86 -9.26 0.48 21.16
C ILE A 86 -8.81 -0.79 20.43
N LEU A 87 -8.29 -1.77 21.16
CA LEU A 87 -7.88 -3.04 20.54
C LEU A 87 -9.08 -3.76 19.92
N ARG A 88 -10.22 -3.82 20.61
CA ARG A 88 -11.43 -4.47 20.09
C ARG A 88 -11.92 -3.78 18.81
N GLU A 89 -11.99 -2.45 18.82
CA GLU A 89 -12.39 -1.65 17.66
C GLU A 89 -11.44 -1.88 16.46
N LEU A 90 -10.13 -1.91 16.70
CA LEU A 90 -9.13 -2.23 15.67
C LEU A 90 -9.29 -3.66 15.15
N MET A 91 -9.56 -4.62 16.03
CA MET A 91 -9.78 -6.02 15.63
C MET A 91 -11.04 -6.18 14.78
N ASP A 92 -12.14 -5.56 15.17
CA ASP A 92 -13.41 -5.64 14.43
C ASP A 92 -13.25 -5.04 13.02
N LEU A 93 -12.65 -3.87 12.89
CA LEU A 93 -12.37 -3.22 11.60
C LEU A 93 -11.38 -4.03 10.75
N SER A 94 -10.33 -4.55 11.36
CA SER A 94 -9.31 -5.35 10.67
C SER A 94 -9.88 -6.68 10.20
N LEU A 95 -10.72 -7.32 11.01
CA LEU A 95 -11.36 -8.60 10.66
C LEU A 95 -12.32 -8.43 9.48
N LEU A 96 -13.12 -7.35 9.51
CA LEU A 96 -14.03 -7.01 8.41
C LEU A 96 -13.26 -6.77 7.10
N THR A 97 -12.20 -5.96 7.15
CA THR A 97 -11.35 -5.68 5.98
C THR A 97 -10.65 -6.95 5.48
N CYS A 98 -10.18 -7.79 6.39
CA CYS A 98 -9.54 -9.07 6.06
C CYS A 98 -10.53 -10.04 5.38
N ALA A 99 -11.76 -10.13 5.90
CA ALA A 99 -12.81 -10.96 5.30
C ALA A 99 -13.18 -10.47 3.90
N GLN A 100 -13.36 -9.15 3.73
CA GLN A 100 -13.63 -8.53 2.43
C GLN A 100 -12.52 -8.81 1.42
N GLN A 101 -11.27 -8.61 1.81
CA GLN A 101 -10.11 -8.83 0.94
C GLN A 101 -9.94 -10.32 0.59
N SER A 102 -10.19 -11.20 1.56
CA SER A 102 -10.14 -12.66 1.33
C SER A 102 -11.22 -13.13 0.37
N ALA A 103 -12.45 -12.63 0.51
CA ALA A 103 -13.54 -12.96 -0.40
C ALA A 103 -13.24 -12.49 -1.83
N MET A 104 -12.71 -11.28 -1.99
CA MET A 104 -12.30 -10.73 -3.28
C MET A 104 -11.18 -11.57 -3.93
N ASN A 105 -10.13 -11.89 -3.18
CA ASN A 105 -9.03 -12.73 -3.68
C ASN A 105 -9.48 -14.15 -4.03
N PHE A 106 -10.39 -14.73 -3.24
CA PHE A 106 -10.95 -16.03 -3.52
C PHE A 106 -11.76 -16.02 -4.82
N GLY A 107 -12.55 -14.96 -5.06
CA GLY A 107 -13.27 -14.76 -6.33
C GLY A 107 -12.32 -14.71 -7.53
N ILE A 108 -11.22 -13.96 -7.42
CA ILE A 108 -10.19 -13.88 -8.47
C ILE A 108 -9.57 -15.25 -8.75
N LEU A 109 -9.25 -16.04 -7.71
CA LEU A 109 -8.68 -17.38 -7.86
C LEU A 109 -9.66 -18.36 -8.54
N LEU A 110 -10.97 -18.28 -8.24
CA LEU A 110 -11.98 -19.11 -8.90
C LEU A 110 -12.07 -18.76 -10.39
N ILE A 111 -12.11 -17.49 -10.73
CA ILE A 111 -12.12 -17.02 -12.13
C ILE A 111 -10.87 -17.50 -12.85
N GLN A 112 -9.71 -17.38 -12.22
CA GLN A 112 -8.44 -17.80 -12.80
C GLN A 112 -8.41 -19.31 -13.09
N ARG A 113 -8.89 -20.14 -12.17
CA ARG A 113 -9.04 -21.59 -12.39
C ARG A 113 -10.01 -21.92 -13.55
N LEU A 114 -11.09 -21.17 -13.66
CA LEU A 114 -12.02 -21.33 -14.76
C LEU A 114 -11.35 -20.99 -16.11
N VAL A 115 -10.61 -19.90 -16.15
CA VAL A 115 -9.86 -19.47 -17.36
C VAL A 115 -8.79 -20.47 -17.75
N ASP A 116 -8.09 -21.07 -16.77
CA ASP A 116 -7.07 -22.08 -17.00
C ASP A 116 -7.64 -23.33 -17.71
N SER A 117 -8.93 -23.63 -17.50
CA SER A 117 -9.59 -24.78 -18.16
C SER A 117 -9.80 -24.58 -19.67
N PHE A 118 -9.74 -23.35 -20.18
CA PHE A 118 -9.92 -23.03 -21.60
C PHE A 118 -8.63 -23.07 -22.44
N GLY A 119 -7.51 -23.35 -21.79
CA GLY A 119 -6.22 -23.54 -22.46
C GLY A 119 -5.35 -22.26 -22.52
N PRO A 120 -4.08 -22.41 -22.97
CA PRO A 120 -3.06 -21.38 -22.82
C PRO A 120 -3.33 -20.10 -23.63
N VAL A 121 -4.02 -20.19 -24.74
CA VAL A 121 -4.34 -19.01 -25.58
C VAL A 121 -5.33 -18.09 -24.87
N VAL A 122 -6.37 -18.67 -24.29
CA VAL A 122 -7.38 -17.91 -23.53
C VAL A 122 -6.78 -17.34 -22.26
N MET A 123 -5.91 -18.10 -21.59
CA MET A 123 -5.17 -17.66 -20.41
C MET A 123 -4.28 -16.45 -20.70
N ALA A 124 -3.57 -16.44 -21.83
CA ALA A 124 -2.75 -15.30 -22.25
C ALA A 124 -3.59 -14.07 -22.56
N ALA A 125 -4.71 -14.23 -23.26
CA ALA A 125 -5.63 -13.14 -23.55
C ALA A 125 -6.26 -12.56 -22.27
N PHE A 126 -6.68 -13.43 -21.34
CA PHE A 126 -7.21 -13.01 -20.05
C PHE A 126 -6.16 -12.25 -19.21
N ALA A 127 -4.91 -12.74 -19.17
CA ALA A 127 -3.83 -12.06 -18.48
C ALA A 127 -3.55 -10.66 -19.04
N ALA A 128 -3.63 -10.48 -20.35
CA ALA A 128 -3.51 -9.17 -21.01
C ALA A 128 -4.69 -8.26 -20.63
N ALA A 129 -5.93 -8.77 -20.66
CA ALA A 129 -7.12 -8.02 -20.28
C ALA A 129 -7.05 -7.55 -18.81
N VAL A 130 -6.66 -8.43 -17.88
CA VAL A 130 -6.48 -8.08 -16.45
C VAL A 130 -5.42 -6.99 -16.27
N LYS A 131 -4.35 -6.97 -17.08
CA LYS A 131 -3.33 -5.92 -17.01
C LYS A 131 -3.88 -4.56 -17.46
N ILE A 132 -4.72 -4.54 -18.48
CA ILE A 132 -5.38 -3.32 -18.97
C ILE A 132 -6.39 -2.83 -17.93
N ASP A 133 -7.20 -3.73 -17.38
CA ASP A 133 -8.18 -3.42 -16.33
C ASP A 133 -7.50 -2.86 -15.07
N ALA A 134 -6.39 -3.46 -14.64
CA ALA A 134 -5.60 -2.97 -13.51
C ALA A 134 -5.11 -1.52 -13.73
N PHE A 135 -4.76 -1.16 -14.95
CA PHE A 135 -4.31 0.20 -15.27
C PHE A 135 -5.44 1.22 -15.15
N ALA A 136 -6.66 0.84 -15.51
CA ALA A 136 -7.86 1.67 -15.34
C ALA A 136 -8.35 1.71 -13.88
N TYR A 137 -8.21 0.59 -13.15
CA TYR A 137 -8.72 0.45 -11.79
C TYR A 137 -7.84 1.13 -10.74
N MET A 138 -6.50 1.17 -10.93
CA MET A 138 -5.56 1.78 -9.97
C MET A 138 -5.90 3.24 -9.61
N PRO A 139 -6.15 4.16 -10.56
CA PRO A 139 -6.48 5.54 -10.22
C PRO A 139 -7.77 5.67 -9.41
N VAL A 140 -8.77 4.84 -9.70
CA VAL A 140 -10.06 4.83 -8.99
C VAL A 140 -9.86 4.35 -7.54
N GLN A 141 -9.06 3.32 -7.35
CA GLN A 141 -8.74 2.80 -6.02
C GLN A 141 -7.94 3.80 -5.18
N ASP A 142 -6.96 4.46 -5.79
CA ASP A 142 -6.15 5.48 -5.12
C ASP A 142 -6.99 6.69 -4.72
N PHE A 143 -7.93 7.11 -5.58
CA PHE A 143 -8.89 8.14 -5.27
C PHE A 143 -9.80 7.71 -4.10
N GLY A 144 -10.30 6.48 -4.09
CA GLY A 144 -11.10 5.92 -3.00
C GLY A 144 -10.34 5.92 -1.66
N ASN A 145 -9.06 5.53 -1.67
CA ASN A 145 -8.19 5.55 -0.50
C ASN A 145 -7.94 6.97 0.02
N ALA A 146 -7.69 7.92 -0.88
CA ALA A 146 -7.50 9.33 -0.53
C ALA A 146 -8.78 9.92 0.06
N PHE A 147 -9.93 9.62 -0.53
CA PHE A 147 -11.24 10.07 -0.08
C PHE A 147 -11.59 9.50 1.31
N SER A 148 -11.35 8.21 1.52
CA SER A 148 -11.54 7.56 2.83
C SER A 148 -10.69 8.22 3.91
N THR A 149 -9.42 8.51 3.61
CA THR A 149 -8.51 9.20 4.54
C THR A 149 -9.00 10.61 4.86
N PHE A 150 -9.47 11.34 3.86
CA PHE A 150 -10.03 12.69 4.05
C PHE A 150 -11.28 12.69 4.93
N ILE A 151 -12.20 11.73 4.70
CA ILE A 151 -13.41 11.58 5.53
C ILE A 151 -13.00 11.25 6.97
N ALA A 152 -12.11 10.29 7.18
CA ALA A 152 -11.68 9.89 8.51
C ALA A 152 -11.06 11.06 9.30
N GLN A 153 -10.21 11.87 8.66
CA GLN A 153 -9.60 13.05 9.27
C GLN A 153 -10.63 14.13 9.64
N ASN A 154 -11.57 14.42 8.76
CA ASN A 154 -12.60 15.44 9.03
C ASN A 154 -13.63 14.96 10.05
N TYR A 155 -13.96 13.67 10.06
CA TYR A 155 -14.82 13.06 11.06
C TYR A 155 -14.18 13.09 12.45
N GLY A 156 -12.92 12.70 12.56
CA GLY A 156 -12.15 12.76 13.80
C GLY A 156 -11.96 14.20 14.33
N ALA A 157 -11.88 15.19 13.41
CA ALA A 157 -11.84 16.61 13.76
C ALA A 157 -13.21 17.24 14.07
N GLY A 158 -14.31 16.48 14.01
CA GLY A 158 -15.67 16.95 14.25
C GLY A 158 -16.24 17.86 13.15
N LYS A 159 -15.55 18.01 12.00
CA LYS A 159 -15.92 18.93 10.91
C LYS A 159 -16.86 18.29 9.90
N LYS A 160 -18.06 17.91 10.34
CA LYS A 160 -19.08 17.23 9.51
C LYS A 160 -19.52 18.05 8.29
N GLU A 161 -19.52 19.37 8.36
CA GLU A 161 -19.83 20.26 7.25
C GLU A 161 -18.91 20.03 6.04
N ARG A 162 -17.62 19.85 6.26
CA ARG A 162 -16.64 19.59 5.17
C ARG A 162 -16.87 18.27 4.47
N ILE A 163 -17.34 17.27 5.21
CA ILE A 163 -17.71 15.96 4.64
C ILE A 163 -18.93 16.13 3.73
N ARG A 164 -19.92 16.92 4.16
CA ARG A 164 -21.17 17.14 3.41
C ARG A 164 -20.95 17.87 2.07
N ILE A 165 -20.04 18.84 2.03
CA ILE A 165 -19.73 19.61 0.81
C ILE A 165 -19.19 18.72 -0.32
N ILE A 166 -18.51 17.64 0.00
CA ILE A 166 -17.93 16.75 -1.01
C ILE A 166 -18.96 15.80 -1.61
N PHE A 167 -20.09 15.57 -0.91
CA PHE A 167 -21.19 14.75 -1.41
C PHE A 167 -22.26 15.55 -2.19
N SER A 168 -22.14 16.86 -2.26
CA SER A 168 -23.03 17.73 -3.04
C SER A 168 -22.35 18.17 -4.33
#